data_dc8c663ecf8b2eed1bab653a0319f44d
#
_entry.id   dc8c663ecf8b2eed1bab653a0319f44d
#
_cell.length_a   1.000
_cell.length_b   1.000
_cell.length_c   1.000
_cell.angle_alpha   90.00
_cell.angle_beta   90.00
_cell.angle_gamma   90.00
#
_symmetry.space_group_name_H-M   'P 1'
#
loop_
_entity.id
_entity.type
_entity.pdbx_description
1 polymer ?
#
loop_
_entity_poly.entity_id
_entity_poly.type
_entity_poly.pdbx_seq_one_letter_code
_entity_poly.pdbx_strand_id
1 'polypeptide(L)'
;GGAYADRSKALTMEPLEGTGVVVNTAPPGSGAHLFTAFEHGDIELELEVMTAKNSNSGIYLQGRYEVQVFDSWGVETPQHSDMGGIYQRWDDDAPKDKRGYEGHPPAMNAAKAPGLWQQVRILFHAPRFDDNGQKVQNARFKEVWLNGIKVHENEELTGPTRAAPFTAEAPTGPIMLQGDHG
;
A
#
# COMPACT_ATOMS: atom_id res chain seq x y z
N GLY A 1 -1.65 -18.05 15.63
CA GLY A 1 -0.89 -18.10 14.38
C GLY A 1 0.17 -17.04 14.32
N GLY A 2 1.02 -17.12 13.33
CA GLY A 2 2.08 -16.17 13.09
C GLY A 2 2.83 -16.47 11.79
N ALA A 3 3.91 -15.75 11.58
CA ALA A 3 4.84 -16.01 10.50
C ALA A 3 6.26 -15.73 10.97
N TYR A 4 7.21 -16.40 10.34
CA TYR A 4 8.63 -16.17 10.56
C TYR A 4 9.30 -15.78 9.23
N ALA A 5 10.05 -14.69 9.25
CA ALA A 5 10.87 -14.28 8.14
C ALA A 5 12.35 -14.27 8.54
N ASP A 6 13.16 -15.07 7.87
CA ASP A 6 14.60 -15.11 8.06
C ASP A 6 15.24 -13.92 7.35
N ARG A 7 15.89 -13.01 8.10
CA ARG A 7 16.56 -11.82 7.54
C ARG A 7 17.70 -12.14 6.58
N SER A 8 18.21 -13.35 6.59
CA SER A 8 19.25 -13.80 5.66
C SER A 8 18.69 -14.27 4.32
N LYS A 9 17.40 -14.64 4.27
CA LYS A 9 16.73 -15.20 3.10
C LYS A 9 15.76 -14.20 2.48
N ALA A 10 16.00 -13.82 1.24
CA ALA A 10 15.10 -12.96 0.49
C ALA A 10 13.79 -13.69 0.14
N LEU A 11 12.67 -12.95 0.12
CA LEU A 11 11.35 -13.40 -0.33
C LEU A 11 10.88 -14.71 0.35
N THR A 12 11.26 -14.90 1.61
CA THR A 12 10.93 -16.12 2.35
C THR A 12 10.15 -15.79 3.61
N MET A 13 8.93 -16.31 3.68
CA MET A 13 8.06 -16.23 4.84
C MET A 13 7.57 -17.64 5.18
N GLU A 14 7.77 -18.08 6.41
CA GLU A 14 7.32 -19.38 6.89
C GLU A 14 6.08 -19.18 7.78
N PRO A 15 4.89 -19.71 7.38
CA PRO A 15 3.71 -19.64 8.22
C PRO A 15 3.89 -20.55 9.46
N LEU A 16 3.44 -20.06 10.60
CA LEU A 16 3.39 -20.81 11.85
C LEU A 16 1.96 -21.29 12.11
N GLU A 17 1.82 -22.43 12.75
CA GLU A 17 0.50 -23.00 13.12
C GLU A 17 -0.32 -22.03 13.96
N GLY A 18 -1.64 -22.00 13.70
CA GLY A 18 -2.63 -21.21 14.44
C GLY A 18 -3.48 -20.34 13.53
N THR A 19 -4.19 -19.38 14.13
CA THR A 19 -5.14 -18.48 13.47
C THR A 19 -4.78 -17.01 13.71
N GLY A 20 -5.40 -16.10 12.95
CA GLY A 20 -5.28 -14.65 13.16
C GLY A 20 -4.21 -13.96 12.30
N VAL A 21 -3.44 -14.70 11.51
CA VAL A 21 -2.46 -14.14 10.56
C VAL A 21 -2.72 -14.71 9.18
N VAL A 22 -2.75 -13.81 8.18
CA VAL A 22 -2.78 -14.18 6.76
C VAL A 22 -1.34 -14.12 6.24
N VAL A 23 -0.89 -15.17 5.58
CA VAL A 23 0.48 -15.25 5.03
C VAL A 23 0.39 -15.48 3.52
N ASN A 24 1.03 -14.61 2.75
CA ASN A 24 1.24 -14.84 1.33
C ASN A 24 2.42 -15.79 1.17
N THR A 25 2.16 -16.98 0.64
CA THR A 25 3.17 -18.02 0.37
C THR A 25 3.37 -18.26 -1.14
N ALA A 26 2.71 -17.47 -1.97
CA ALA A 26 2.84 -17.59 -3.42
C ALA A 26 4.22 -17.14 -3.88
N PRO A 27 4.84 -17.84 -4.87
CA PRO A 27 6.06 -17.36 -5.49
C PRO A 27 5.86 -15.99 -6.15
N PRO A 28 6.89 -15.13 -6.22
CA PRO A 28 6.80 -13.84 -6.90
C PRO A 28 6.25 -13.97 -8.33
N GLY A 29 5.31 -13.08 -8.68
CA GLY A 29 4.64 -13.06 -9.99
C GLY A 29 3.52 -14.11 -10.17
N SER A 30 3.22 -14.91 -9.15
CA SER A 30 2.18 -15.96 -9.23
C SER A 30 1.07 -15.81 -8.20
N GLY A 31 1.22 -14.90 -7.24
CA GLY A 31 0.23 -14.66 -6.18
C GLY A 31 -1.02 -13.95 -6.69
N ALA A 32 -2.13 -14.20 -6.02
CA ALA A 32 -3.36 -13.46 -6.21
C ALA A 32 -3.50 -12.36 -5.15
N HIS A 33 -4.09 -11.24 -5.52
CA HIS A 33 -4.44 -10.19 -4.57
C HIS A 33 -5.56 -10.66 -3.63
N LEU A 34 -5.52 -10.21 -2.39
CA LEU A 34 -6.59 -10.43 -1.41
C LEU A 34 -7.46 -9.18 -1.34
N PHE A 35 -8.76 -9.35 -1.57
CA PHE A 35 -9.74 -8.27 -1.46
C PHE A 35 -10.66 -8.50 -0.26
N THR A 36 -11.06 -7.41 0.40
CA THR A 36 -12.14 -7.49 1.38
C THR A 36 -13.47 -7.77 0.69
N ALA A 37 -14.36 -8.47 1.38
CA ALA A 37 -15.72 -8.71 0.89
C ALA A 37 -16.64 -7.47 1.03
N PHE A 38 -16.23 -6.49 1.82
CA PHE A 38 -16.91 -5.20 1.97
C PHE A 38 -16.19 -4.10 1.17
N GLU A 39 -16.96 -3.11 0.78
CA GLU A 39 -16.45 -1.86 0.21
C GLU A 39 -16.49 -0.74 1.24
N HIS A 40 -15.63 0.25 1.08
CA HIS A 40 -15.57 1.42 1.94
C HIS A 40 -15.51 2.73 1.13
N GLY A 41 -16.03 3.80 1.74
CA GLY A 41 -15.77 5.19 1.34
C GLY A 41 -14.63 5.77 2.18
N ASP A 42 -14.93 6.77 3.03
CA ASP A 42 -13.99 7.21 4.06
C ASP A 42 -13.73 6.09 5.05
N ILE A 43 -12.48 5.95 5.48
CA ILE A 43 -12.10 4.89 6.41
C ILE A 43 -10.92 5.32 7.28
N GLU A 44 -10.93 4.87 8.51
CA GLU A 44 -9.74 4.70 9.33
C GLU A 44 -9.40 3.22 9.37
N LEU A 45 -8.21 2.89 8.90
CA LEU A 45 -7.69 1.51 8.80
C LEU A 45 -6.46 1.36 9.68
N GLU A 46 -6.50 0.39 10.57
CA GLU A 46 -5.33 -0.03 11.35
C GLU A 46 -5.04 -1.49 11.06
N LEU A 47 -3.78 -1.81 10.78
CA LEU A 47 -3.33 -3.17 10.56
C LEU A 47 -1.84 -3.33 10.87
N GLU A 48 -1.42 -4.56 11.05
CA GLU A 48 -0.01 -4.91 11.16
C GLU A 48 0.42 -5.75 9.96
N VAL A 49 1.58 -5.43 9.42
CA VAL A 49 2.19 -6.19 8.31
C VAL A 49 3.60 -6.62 8.69
N MET A 50 4.02 -7.77 8.18
CA MET A 50 5.40 -8.23 8.29
C MET A 50 5.95 -8.45 6.87
N THR A 51 7.10 -7.86 6.59
CA THR A 51 7.81 -8.04 5.33
C THR A 51 8.90 -9.09 5.47
N ALA A 52 9.07 -9.93 4.45
CA ALA A 52 10.29 -10.68 4.26
C ALA A 52 11.39 -9.77 3.68
N LYS A 53 12.63 -10.22 3.71
CA LYS A 53 13.74 -9.50 3.07
C LYS A 53 13.49 -9.35 1.57
N ASN A 54 13.64 -8.13 1.05
CA ASN A 54 13.39 -7.74 -0.35
C ASN A 54 11.95 -7.96 -0.84
N SER A 55 10.98 -8.19 0.06
CA SER A 55 9.58 -8.35 -0.35
C SER A 55 8.95 -7.03 -0.75
N ASN A 56 7.95 -7.12 -1.61
CA ASN A 56 7.16 -6.02 -2.14
C ASN A 56 5.67 -6.39 -2.07
N SER A 57 4.87 -5.48 -1.57
CA SER A 57 3.41 -5.58 -1.47
C SER A 57 2.82 -4.18 -1.39
N GLY A 58 1.50 -4.06 -1.29
CA GLY A 58 0.80 -2.78 -1.15
C GLY A 58 -0.54 -2.93 -0.46
N ILE A 59 -0.92 -1.88 0.25
CA ILE A 59 -2.26 -1.72 0.84
C ILE A 59 -3.00 -0.72 -0.05
N TYR A 60 -3.99 -1.21 -0.80
CA TYR A 60 -4.78 -0.37 -1.71
C TYR A 60 -6.12 -0.03 -1.10
N LEU A 61 -6.37 1.25 -0.84
CA LEU A 61 -7.68 1.76 -0.46
C LEU A 61 -8.57 1.81 -1.71
N GLN A 62 -9.80 1.29 -1.58
CA GLN A 62 -10.76 1.12 -2.69
C GLN A 62 -10.22 0.32 -3.89
N GLY A 63 -9.14 -0.46 -3.72
CA GLY A 63 -8.44 -1.13 -4.82
C GLY A 63 -7.79 -0.15 -5.83
N ARG A 64 -7.52 1.09 -5.43
CA ARG A 64 -7.05 2.18 -6.31
C ARG A 64 -5.84 2.94 -5.79
N TYR A 65 -5.78 3.22 -4.50
CA TYR A 65 -4.83 4.15 -3.90
C TYR A 65 -3.88 3.40 -2.96
N GLU A 66 -2.63 3.31 -3.35
CA GLU A 66 -1.65 2.44 -2.70
C GLU A 66 -0.80 3.16 -1.66
N VAL A 67 -0.77 2.59 -0.47
CA VAL A 67 0.31 2.78 0.49
C VAL A 67 1.25 1.57 0.38
N GLN A 68 2.51 1.87 0.06
CA GLN A 68 3.53 0.85 -0.24
C GLN A 68 3.93 0.05 0.99
N VAL A 69 4.06 -1.26 0.80
CA VAL A 69 4.61 -2.21 1.77
C VAL A 69 5.87 -2.82 1.16
N PHE A 70 7.03 -2.42 1.64
CA PHE A 70 8.32 -2.79 1.06
C PHE A 70 9.39 -3.01 2.14
N ASP A 71 10.36 -3.89 1.88
CA ASP A 71 11.53 -3.97 2.74
C ASP A 71 12.46 -2.77 2.49
N SER A 72 12.25 -1.71 3.25
CA SER A 72 13.04 -0.47 3.20
C SER A 72 14.01 -0.35 4.38
N TRP A 73 14.35 -1.47 5.04
CA TRP A 73 15.27 -1.44 6.18
C TRP A 73 16.61 -0.81 5.82
N GLY A 74 16.98 0.24 6.53
CA GLY A 74 18.25 0.94 6.34
C GLY A 74 18.29 1.95 5.19
N VAL A 75 17.16 2.20 4.50
CA VAL A 75 17.07 3.28 3.50
C VAL A 75 17.15 4.63 4.19
N GLU A 76 18.13 5.45 3.84
CA GLU A 76 18.36 6.78 4.43
C GLU A 76 17.47 7.86 3.82
N THR A 77 17.23 7.78 2.51
CA THR A 77 16.40 8.75 1.76
C THR A 77 15.26 7.99 1.06
N PRO A 78 14.11 7.83 1.74
CA PRO A 78 13.01 7.04 1.21
C PRO A 78 12.38 7.70 -0.03
N GLN A 79 11.87 6.86 -0.93
CA GLN A 79 11.13 7.22 -2.13
C GLN A 79 9.66 6.83 -1.98
N HIS A 80 8.81 7.24 -2.92
CA HIS A 80 7.40 6.82 -2.96
C HIS A 80 7.20 5.30 -3.07
N SER A 81 8.22 4.57 -3.50
CA SER A 81 8.25 3.10 -3.59
C SER A 81 8.76 2.40 -2.33
N ASP A 82 9.13 3.14 -1.28
CA ASP A 82 9.56 2.61 -0.01
C ASP A 82 8.39 2.43 0.97
N MET A 83 8.61 1.72 2.05
CA MET A 83 7.61 1.41 3.07
C MET A 83 6.88 2.66 3.58
N GLY A 84 5.56 2.66 3.45
CA GLY A 84 4.71 3.77 3.83
C GLY A 84 4.62 4.88 2.79
N GLY A 85 5.32 4.79 1.65
CA GLY A 85 5.19 5.73 0.55
C GLY A 85 3.81 5.63 -0.11
N ILE A 86 3.31 6.72 -0.67
CA ILE A 86 2.15 6.71 -1.57
C ILE A 86 2.69 6.49 -2.97
N TYR A 87 2.32 5.33 -3.56
CA TYR A 87 2.90 4.96 -4.85
C TYR A 87 2.48 5.92 -5.96
N GLN A 88 3.34 6.05 -6.97
CA GLN A 88 3.12 6.97 -8.09
C GLN A 88 1.96 6.54 -9.00
N ARG A 89 1.39 7.51 -9.69
CA ARG A 89 0.55 7.31 -10.86
C ARG A 89 1.42 7.07 -12.09
N TRP A 90 0.80 6.65 -13.20
CA TRP A 90 1.54 6.30 -14.40
C TRP A 90 0.81 6.73 -15.67
N ASP A 91 1.55 7.31 -16.60
CA ASP A 91 1.08 7.71 -17.92
C ASP A 91 1.96 7.03 -18.99
N ASP A 92 1.38 6.06 -19.70
CA ASP A 92 2.09 5.33 -20.75
C ASP A 92 2.37 6.18 -22.01
N ASP A 93 1.61 7.24 -22.22
CA ASP A 93 1.75 8.14 -23.36
C ASP A 93 2.84 9.19 -23.14
N ALA A 94 3.24 9.41 -21.89
CA ALA A 94 4.31 10.33 -21.55
C ALA A 94 5.70 9.80 -21.94
N PRO A 95 6.71 10.68 -22.15
CA PRO A 95 8.10 10.27 -22.28
C PRO A 95 8.55 9.38 -21.13
N LYS A 96 9.43 8.39 -21.40
CA LYS A 96 9.80 7.35 -20.43
C LYS A 96 10.24 7.88 -19.06
N ASP A 97 10.94 8.99 -19.03
CA ASP A 97 11.44 9.66 -17.83
C ASP A 97 10.39 10.50 -17.07
N LYS A 98 9.17 10.61 -17.64
CA LYS A 98 8.04 11.38 -17.09
C LYS A 98 6.77 10.55 -16.89
N ARG A 99 6.83 9.24 -17.11
CA ARG A 99 5.66 8.36 -16.98
C ARG A 99 5.14 8.26 -15.56
N GLY A 100 6.04 8.16 -14.58
CA GLY A 100 5.68 8.16 -13.16
C GLY A 100 5.52 9.60 -12.65
N TYR A 101 4.43 9.87 -11.93
CA TYR A 101 4.12 11.17 -11.36
C TYR A 101 3.24 11.04 -10.12
N GLU A 102 3.16 12.09 -9.30
CA GLU A 102 2.36 12.12 -8.07
C GLU A 102 2.68 10.96 -7.10
N GLY A 103 3.93 10.51 -7.06
CA GLY A 103 4.40 9.64 -5.99
C GLY A 103 4.88 10.49 -4.82
N HIS A 104 4.46 10.12 -3.60
CA HIS A 104 4.84 10.86 -2.38
C HIS A 104 5.74 9.98 -1.52
N PRO A 105 7.03 10.32 -1.34
CA PRO A 105 7.88 9.62 -0.40
C PRO A 105 7.40 9.87 1.04
N PRO A 106 7.54 8.91 1.95
CA PRO A 106 7.25 9.16 3.35
C PRO A 106 8.21 10.22 3.92
N ALA A 107 7.73 11.03 4.85
CA ALA A 107 8.51 12.12 5.45
C ALA A 107 9.85 11.65 6.05
N MET A 108 9.91 10.39 6.47
CA MET A 108 11.12 9.70 6.91
C MET A 108 10.92 8.18 6.81
N ASN A 109 12.01 7.43 6.78
CA ASN A 109 11.95 5.98 6.86
C ASN A 109 11.70 5.55 8.32
N ALA A 110 10.48 5.06 8.60
CA ALA A 110 10.08 4.50 9.88
C ALA A 110 9.99 2.97 9.86
N ALA A 111 10.49 2.30 8.81
CA ALA A 111 10.43 0.85 8.66
C ALA A 111 11.33 0.14 9.67
N LYS A 112 10.81 -0.92 10.26
CA LYS A 112 11.60 -1.90 11.05
C LYS A 112 12.21 -2.94 10.10
N ALA A 113 13.20 -3.67 10.61
CA ALA A 113 13.84 -4.74 9.85
C ALA A 113 12.85 -5.84 9.42
N PRO A 114 13.12 -6.55 8.31
CA PRO A 114 12.35 -7.71 7.88
C PRO A 114 12.17 -8.72 9.03
N GLY A 115 11.00 -9.35 9.08
CA GLY A 115 10.62 -10.26 10.16
C GLY A 115 10.12 -9.59 11.45
N LEU A 116 9.99 -8.27 11.46
CA LEU A 116 9.34 -7.53 12.53
C LEU A 116 7.99 -6.98 12.07
N TRP A 117 7.00 -6.99 12.94
CA TRP A 117 5.69 -6.41 12.67
C TRP A 117 5.78 -4.89 12.57
N GLN A 118 5.26 -4.37 11.46
CA GLN A 118 5.06 -2.96 11.18
C GLN A 118 3.62 -2.61 11.51
N GLN A 119 3.40 -1.55 12.27
CA GLN A 119 2.06 -1.00 12.52
C GLN A 119 1.77 0.08 11.48
N VAL A 120 0.65 -0.05 10.78
CA VAL A 120 0.19 0.91 9.79
C VAL A 120 -1.18 1.41 10.20
N ARG A 121 -1.35 2.74 10.26
CA ARG A 121 -2.64 3.41 10.43
C ARG A 121 -2.84 4.40 9.30
N ILE A 122 -3.99 4.34 8.65
CA ILE A 122 -4.35 5.18 7.50
C ILE A 122 -5.69 5.84 7.79
N LEU A 123 -5.74 7.16 7.71
CA LEU A 123 -6.99 7.91 7.66
C LEU A 123 -7.18 8.38 6.21
N PHE A 124 -8.18 7.82 5.53
CA PHE A 124 -8.44 8.04 4.12
C PHE A 124 -9.81 8.69 3.89
N HIS A 125 -9.85 9.70 3.03
CA HIS A 125 -11.08 10.27 2.49
C HIS A 125 -11.23 9.88 1.02
N ALA A 126 -12.37 9.25 0.71
CA ALA A 126 -12.73 8.83 -0.63
C ALA A 126 -13.01 10.04 -1.55
N PRO A 127 -12.88 9.89 -2.87
CA PRO A 127 -13.29 10.92 -3.81
C PRO A 127 -14.81 11.16 -3.73
N ARG A 128 -15.25 12.38 -4.08
CA ARG A 128 -16.66 12.74 -4.09
C ARG A 128 -17.10 12.95 -5.53
N PHE A 129 -18.35 12.60 -5.77
CA PHE A 129 -18.99 12.73 -7.09
C PHE A 129 -20.31 13.48 -6.91
N ASP A 130 -20.70 14.22 -7.93
CA ASP A 130 -22.02 14.86 -8.00
C ASP A 130 -23.10 13.88 -8.49
N ASP A 131 -24.33 14.36 -8.58
CA ASP A 131 -25.50 13.57 -9.02
C ASP A 131 -25.38 13.10 -10.49
N ASN A 132 -24.49 13.70 -11.28
CA ASN A 132 -24.18 13.30 -12.65
C ASN A 132 -23.03 12.30 -12.74
N GLY A 133 -22.45 11.90 -11.61
CA GLY A 133 -21.29 11.02 -11.55
C GLY A 133 -19.97 11.69 -11.89
N GLN A 134 -19.90 13.02 -11.93
CA GLN A 134 -18.66 13.74 -12.14
C GLN A 134 -17.91 13.91 -10.82
N LYS A 135 -16.61 13.64 -10.85
CA LYS A 135 -15.76 13.80 -9.66
C LYS A 135 -15.65 15.30 -9.32
N VAL A 136 -16.07 15.67 -8.11
CA VAL A 136 -16.03 17.04 -7.58
C VAL A 136 -14.98 17.23 -6.50
N GLN A 137 -14.44 16.13 -5.93
CA GLN A 137 -13.36 16.16 -4.97
C GLN A 137 -12.46 14.94 -5.14
N ASN A 138 -11.17 15.14 -5.11
CA ASN A 138 -10.18 14.08 -5.16
C ASN A 138 -10.13 13.26 -3.87
N ALA A 139 -9.67 12.01 -3.99
CA ALA A 139 -9.31 11.20 -2.85
C ALA A 139 -8.14 11.84 -2.07
N ARG A 140 -8.02 11.50 -0.78
CA ARG A 140 -6.98 12.08 0.08
C ARG A 140 -6.56 11.13 1.19
N PHE A 141 -5.27 10.89 1.33
CA PHE A 141 -4.72 10.39 2.58
C PHE A 141 -4.62 11.54 3.57
N LYS A 142 -5.54 11.57 4.52
CA LYS A 142 -5.52 12.59 5.58
C LYS A 142 -4.32 12.40 6.48
N GLU A 143 -4.04 11.16 6.84
CA GLU A 143 -2.88 10.77 7.61
C GLU A 143 -2.45 9.35 7.22
N VAL A 144 -1.15 9.12 7.15
CA VAL A 144 -0.56 7.79 7.14
C VAL A 144 0.49 7.74 8.24
N TRP A 145 0.37 6.73 9.09
CA TRP A 145 1.28 6.47 10.20
C TRP A 145 1.96 5.13 10.02
N LEU A 146 3.26 5.09 10.25
CA LEU A 146 4.08 3.89 10.23
C LEU A 146 4.85 3.79 11.55
N ASN A 147 4.61 2.71 12.31
CA ASN A 147 5.28 2.45 13.60
C ASN A 147 5.20 3.63 14.60
N GLY A 148 4.03 4.31 14.63
CA GLY A 148 3.79 5.44 15.52
C GLY A 148 4.34 6.79 15.02
N ILE A 149 4.91 6.84 13.81
CA ILE A 149 5.41 8.06 13.16
C ILE A 149 4.47 8.45 12.02
N LYS A 150 3.98 9.70 12.01
CA LYS A 150 3.20 10.22 10.89
C LYS A 150 4.12 10.47 9.71
N VAL A 151 3.92 9.73 8.63
CA VAL A 151 4.75 9.78 7.42
C VAL A 151 4.10 10.56 6.28
N HIS A 152 2.76 10.73 6.31
CA HIS A 152 2.04 11.62 5.40
C HIS A 152 0.94 12.40 6.12
N GLU A 153 0.64 13.58 5.61
CA GLU A 153 -0.45 14.44 6.07
C GLU A 153 -1.06 15.20 4.88
N ASN A 154 -2.39 15.05 4.69
CA ASN A 154 -3.19 15.74 3.66
C ASN A 154 -2.74 15.53 2.20
N GLU A 155 -2.20 14.37 1.86
CA GLU A 155 -1.79 14.06 0.48
C GLU A 155 -3.01 13.84 -0.41
N GLU A 156 -3.15 14.67 -1.43
CA GLU A 156 -4.22 14.59 -2.42
C GLU A 156 -3.85 13.65 -3.55
N LEU A 157 -4.83 12.87 -4.05
CA LEU A 157 -4.65 11.88 -5.09
C LEU A 157 -5.59 12.19 -6.25
N THR A 158 -5.06 12.63 -7.38
CA THR A 158 -5.87 13.02 -8.54
C THR A 158 -6.43 11.82 -9.32
N GLY A 159 -6.02 10.59 -8.97
CA GLY A 159 -6.51 9.34 -9.53
C GLY A 159 -5.79 8.11 -8.98
N PRO A 160 -6.12 6.92 -9.48
CA PRO A 160 -5.53 5.66 -9.04
C PRO A 160 -4.02 5.61 -9.22
N THR A 161 -3.33 4.95 -8.30
CA THR A 161 -1.89 4.71 -8.40
C THR A 161 -1.60 3.66 -9.49
N ARG A 162 -0.34 3.59 -9.93
CA ARG A 162 0.09 2.64 -10.96
C ARG A 162 -0.27 1.21 -10.57
N ALA A 163 -0.68 0.42 -11.56
CA ALA A 163 -1.04 -1.00 -11.41
C ALA A 163 -2.25 -1.28 -10.49
N ALA A 164 -3.02 -0.25 -10.14
CA ALA A 164 -4.26 -0.45 -9.42
C ALA A 164 -5.22 -1.34 -10.25
N PRO A 165 -5.86 -2.34 -9.64
CA PRO A 165 -6.79 -3.23 -10.36
C PRO A 165 -8.04 -2.51 -10.85
N PHE A 166 -8.43 -1.41 -10.17
CA PHE A 166 -9.56 -0.58 -10.57
C PHE A 166 -9.05 0.79 -11.06
N THR A 167 -9.20 1.03 -12.37
CA THR A 167 -8.72 2.25 -13.02
C THR A 167 -9.75 3.39 -13.02
N ALA A 168 -11.05 3.07 -12.97
CA ALA A 168 -12.11 4.06 -12.84
C ALA A 168 -12.34 4.40 -11.37
N GLU A 169 -12.29 5.70 -11.02
CA GLU A 169 -12.59 6.13 -9.66
C GLU A 169 -14.09 5.98 -9.34
N ALA A 170 -14.38 5.69 -8.08
CA ALA A 170 -15.74 5.51 -7.57
C ALA A 170 -15.82 5.96 -6.11
N PRO A 171 -17.02 6.24 -5.56
CA PRO A 171 -17.18 6.66 -4.17
C PRO A 171 -16.82 5.56 -3.16
N THR A 172 -16.86 4.29 -3.58
CA THR A 172 -16.51 3.14 -2.74
C THR A 172 -15.64 2.12 -3.48
N GLY A 173 -15.04 1.21 -2.75
CA GLY A 173 -14.29 0.06 -3.25
C GLY A 173 -13.72 -0.77 -2.11
N PRO A 174 -13.23 -1.99 -2.39
CA PRO A 174 -12.66 -2.87 -1.38
C PRO A 174 -11.24 -2.43 -0.97
N ILE A 175 -10.79 -2.86 0.19
CA ILE A 175 -9.36 -2.88 0.50
C ILE A 175 -8.75 -4.05 -0.26
N MET A 176 -7.59 -3.81 -0.88
CA MET A 176 -6.79 -4.87 -1.50
C MET A 176 -5.42 -4.94 -0.84
N LEU A 177 -4.99 -6.15 -0.51
CA LEU A 177 -3.61 -6.46 -0.18
C LEU A 177 -2.94 -7.12 -1.39
N GLN A 178 -1.85 -6.54 -1.86
CA GLN A 178 -1.15 -7.02 -3.04
C GLN A 178 -0.42 -8.33 -2.74
N GLY A 179 -0.58 -9.32 -3.61
CA GLY A 179 -0.06 -10.67 -3.41
C GLY A 179 0.84 -11.21 -4.52
N ASP A 180 1.13 -10.44 -5.57
CA ASP A 180 1.80 -10.93 -6.76
C ASP A 180 3.33 -10.70 -6.78
N HIS A 181 3.88 -10.02 -5.79
CA HIS A 181 5.31 -9.66 -5.79
C HIS A 181 6.17 -10.48 -4.79
N GLY A 182 5.56 -11.19 -3.85
CA GLY A 182 6.26 -12.01 -2.84
C GLY A 182 6.61 -11.30 -1.56
#